data_39fedba419b80bd0b9bea187b731b4f0
#
_entry.id   39fedba419b80bd0b9bea187b731b4f0
#
_cell.length_a   1.000
_cell.length_b   1.000
_cell.length_c   1.000
_cell.angle_alpha   90.00
_cell.angle_beta   90.00
_cell.angle_gamma   90.00
#
_symmetry.space_group_name_H-M   'P 1'
#
loop_
_entity.id
_entity.type
_entity.pdbx_description
1 polymer ?
#
loop_
_entity_poly.entity_id
_entity_poly.type
_entity_poly.pdbx_seq_one_letter_code
_entity_poly.pdbx_strand_id
1 'polypeptide(L)'
;MVTIGGVSCGPVTISDSTSADWVSVANGPLSLRCWWSRPSHWRHDINKISTANRAYIVLPEVFGVNAWVRSVADRLAAQGIPALAIPLFARTAPDLELAYKPSDLAQGRAHKNATTASQILSDVSAAVAWLQQRCPNAAIDLAGFCFGGHAALLAATLPQIRHSFDFYGAGVSRMRPGGGAPSLELLPQVSGQLTCVCGSADPLIPEEDRTTIRSALAAADPSGKRMSYIEIDGVDHGFMCEARGSFDADASALGWQLMLA
;
A
#
# COMPACT_ATOMS: atom_id res chain seq x y z
N MET A 1 -2.95 30.44 -4.19
CA MET A 1 -4.17 30.12 -4.94
C MET A 1 -3.72 29.46 -6.25
N VAL A 2 -3.71 28.15 -6.32
CA VAL A 2 -3.36 27.40 -7.56
C VAL A 2 -4.67 26.83 -8.08
N THR A 3 -5.07 27.29 -9.25
CA THR A 3 -6.28 26.84 -9.96
C THR A 3 -5.98 25.48 -10.58
N ILE A 4 -6.65 24.43 -10.13
CA ILE A 4 -6.52 23.08 -10.67
C ILE A 4 -7.62 22.88 -11.72
N GLY A 5 -7.20 22.66 -12.98
CA GLY A 5 -8.10 22.31 -14.07
C GLY A 5 -8.74 20.95 -13.81
N GLY A 6 -10.08 20.89 -13.90
CA GLY A 6 -10.87 19.70 -13.61
C GLY A 6 -10.58 18.56 -14.60
N VAL A 7 -10.08 17.44 -14.06
CA VAL A 7 -10.09 16.14 -14.72
C VAL A 7 -11.24 15.35 -14.09
N SER A 8 -12.31 15.16 -14.85
CA SER A 8 -13.45 14.32 -14.49
C SER A 8 -12.98 12.86 -14.47
N CYS A 9 -12.84 12.30 -13.28
CA CYS A 9 -12.62 10.86 -13.10
C CYS A 9 -13.98 10.16 -13.07
N GLY A 10 -14.50 9.80 -14.23
CA GLY A 10 -15.68 8.91 -14.34
C GLY A 10 -15.35 7.50 -13.84
N PRO A 11 -16.37 6.66 -13.53
CA PRO A 11 -16.12 5.29 -13.11
C PRO A 11 -15.38 4.55 -14.22
N VAL A 12 -14.15 4.10 -13.90
CA VAL A 12 -13.34 3.31 -14.82
C VAL A 12 -14.01 1.95 -14.95
N THR A 13 -14.79 1.78 -16.00
CA THR A 13 -15.14 0.44 -16.48
C THR A 13 -13.84 -0.29 -16.76
N ILE A 14 -13.60 -1.41 -16.08
CA ILE A 14 -12.50 -2.33 -16.36
C ILE A 14 -12.66 -2.76 -17.81
N SER A 15 -12.02 -2.02 -18.71
CA SER A 15 -12.04 -2.28 -20.13
C SER A 15 -11.01 -3.36 -20.45
N ASP A 16 -11.07 -3.92 -21.66
CA ASP A 16 -10.14 -4.90 -22.24
C ASP A 16 -8.62 -4.60 -22.12
N SER A 17 -8.25 -3.62 -21.30
CA SER A 17 -6.89 -3.08 -21.13
C SER A 17 -6.02 -3.79 -20.10
N THR A 18 -6.57 -4.65 -19.24
CA THR A 18 -5.83 -5.35 -18.19
C THR A 18 -6.02 -6.86 -18.21
N SER A 19 -5.05 -7.59 -17.67
CA SER A 19 -5.14 -9.02 -17.35
C SER A 19 -4.72 -9.23 -15.91
N ALA A 20 -5.50 -9.99 -15.15
CA ALA A 20 -5.21 -10.23 -13.75
C ALA A 20 -5.50 -11.68 -13.36
N ASP A 21 -4.64 -12.24 -12.51
CA ASP A 21 -4.71 -13.62 -12.05
C ASP A 21 -4.23 -13.76 -10.60
N TRP A 22 -4.72 -14.76 -9.90
CA TRP A 22 -4.10 -15.22 -8.68
C TRP A 22 -2.78 -15.95 -9.01
N VAL A 23 -1.72 -15.55 -8.35
CA VAL A 23 -0.39 -16.17 -8.49
C VAL A 23 0.17 -16.55 -7.13
N SER A 24 1.08 -17.53 -7.12
CA SER A 24 1.84 -17.91 -5.93
C SER A 24 3.22 -17.27 -5.95
N VAL A 25 3.58 -16.60 -4.86
CA VAL A 25 4.91 -16.07 -4.61
C VAL A 25 5.55 -16.86 -3.48
N ALA A 26 6.67 -17.52 -3.75
CA ALA A 26 7.37 -18.32 -2.75
C ALA A 26 8.11 -17.41 -1.74
N ASN A 27 7.96 -17.71 -0.45
CA ASN A 27 8.70 -17.10 0.64
C ASN A 27 9.20 -18.18 1.59
N GLY A 28 10.34 -18.82 1.28
CA GLY A 28 10.81 -20.02 1.95
C GLY A 28 9.79 -21.17 1.82
N PRO A 29 9.34 -21.75 2.95
CA PRO A 29 8.32 -22.81 2.93
C PRO A 29 6.89 -22.28 2.71
N LEU A 30 6.70 -20.96 2.76
CA LEU A 30 5.40 -20.32 2.61
C LEU A 30 5.14 -20.00 1.15
N SER A 31 3.88 -20.07 0.72
CA SER A 31 3.39 -19.58 -0.56
C SER A 31 2.40 -18.45 -0.30
N LEU A 32 2.71 -17.27 -0.83
CA LEU A 32 1.83 -16.11 -0.76
C LEU A 32 0.87 -16.15 -1.92
N ARG A 33 -0.44 -16.15 -1.66
CA ARG A 33 -1.48 -16.03 -2.69
C ARG A 33 -1.69 -14.56 -3.03
N CYS A 34 -1.11 -14.12 -4.13
CA CYS A 34 -1.05 -12.72 -4.56
C CYS A 34 -1.95 -12.48 -5.78
N TRP A 35 -2.53 -11.27 -5.87
CA TRP A 35 -3.24 -10.82 -7.07
C TRP A 35 -2.27 -10.08 -7.98
N TRP A 36 -1.99 -10.64 -9.15
CA TRP A 36 -1.11 -10.06 -10.15
C TRP A 36 -1.91 -9.41 -11.27
N SER A 37 -1.84 -8.10 -11.37
CA SER A 37 -2.50 -7.32 -12.41
C SER A 37 -1.47 -6.65 -13.32
N ARG A 38 -1.73 -6.72 -14.62
CA ARG A 38 -0.80 -6.28 -15.65
C ARG A 38 -1.53 -5.69 -16.87
N PRO A 39 -0.88 -4.83 -17.67
CA PRO A 39 -1.44 -4.33 -18.92
C PRO A 39 -1.82 -5.46 -19.88
N SER A 40 -2.92 -5.31 -20.61
CA SER A 40 -3.51 -6.37 -21.44
C SER A 40 -2.62 -6.89 -22.58
N HIS A 41 -1.71 -6.05 -23.07
CA HIS A 41 -0.76 -6.47 -24.10
C HIS A 41 0.24 -7.54 -23.62
N TRP A 42 0.21 -7.90 -22.31
CA TRP A 42 0.99 -9.01 -21.73
C TRP A 42 0.14 -10.28 -21.53
N ARG A 43 -1.08 -10.35 -22.05
CA ARG A 43 -2.07 -11.41 -21.80
C ARG A 43 -1.59 -12.83 -22.10
N HIS A 44 -0.68 -13.01 -23.03
CA HIS A 44 -0.36 -14.33 -23.57
C HIS A 44 0.90 -14.97 -22.99
N ASP A 45 1.62 -14.30 -22.09
CA ASP A 45 2.84 -14.87 -21.50
C ASP A 45 3.05 -14.33 -20.07
N ILE A 46 2.71 -15.16 -19.09
CA ILE A 46 2.93 -14.84 -17.65
C ILE A 46 4.43 -14.77 -17.30
N ASN A 47 5.29 -15.30 -18.19
CA ASN A 47 6.75 -15.29 -18.06
C ASN A 47 7.38 -14.17 -18.87
N LYS A 48 6.60 -13.36 -19.60
CA LYS A 48 7.14 -12.27 -20.41
C LYS A 48 7.80 -11.23 -19.52
N ILE A 49 9.07 -10.97 -19.82
CA ILE A 49 9.84 -9.88 -19.19
C ILE A 49 9.25 -8.55 -19.65
N SER A 50 8.85 -7.75 -18.67
CA SER A 50 8.24 -6.44 -18.89
C SER A 50 9.27 -5.38 -19.24
N THR A 51 8.86 -4.43 -20.06
CA THR A 51 9.60 -3.18 -20.30
C THR A 51 9.10 -2.03 -19.41
N ALA A 52 8.23 -2.30 -18.42
CA ALA A 52 7.73 -1.29 -17.50
C ALA A 52 8.88 -0.67 -16.70
N ASN A 53 8.82 0.65 -16.55
CA ASN A 53 9.79 1.40 -15.73
C ASN A 53 9.40 1.43 -14.24
N ARG A 54 8.16 1.10 -13.91
CA ARG A 54 7.61 1.05 -12.54
C ARG A 54 6.77 -0.20 -12.36
N ALA A 55 6.74 -0.70 -11.13
CA ALA A 55 5.81 -1.73 -10.70
C ALA A 55 5.39 -1.44 -9.27
N TYR A 56 4.17 -1.82 -8.88
CA TYR A 56 3.65 -1.62 -7.54
C TYR A 56 3.52 -2.93 -6.76
N ILE A 57 3.78 -2.84 -5.46
CA ILE A 57 3.26 -3.77 -4.46
C ILE A 57 2.12 -3.06 -3.72
N VAL A 58 0.95 -3.68 -3.67
CA VAL A 58 -0.24 -3.17 -2.97
C VAL A 58 -0.43 -3.94 -1.68
N LEU A 59 -0.46 -3.22 -0.55
CA LEU A 59 -0.57 -3.78 0.79
C LEU A 59 -1.98 -3.51 1.35
N PRO A 60 -2.72 -4.56 1.69
CA PRO A 60 -4.13 -4.47 2.06
C PRO A 60 -4.35 -3.88 3.46
N GLU A 61 -5.55 -3.39 3.68
CA GLU A 61 -6.11 -3.18 5.02
C GLU A 61 -6.20 -4.50 5.80
N VAL A 62 -6.73 -4.46 7.00
CA VAL A 62 -6.95 -5.67 7.82
C VAL A 62 -7.94 -6.67 7.19
N PHE A 63 -8.55 -6.33 6.07
CA PHE A 63 -9.56 -7.15 5.37
C PHE A 63 -8.96 -8.11 4.32
N GLY A 64 -7.62 -8.15 4.18
CA GLY A 64 -6.93 -9.02 3.24
C GLY A 64 -7.00 -8.54 1.79
N VAL A 65 -6.61 -9.40 0.85
CA VAL A 65 -6.59 -9.08 -0.60
C VAL A 65 -8.01 -9.21 -1.18
N ASN A 66 -8.92 -8.41 -0.65
CA ASN A 66 -10.33 -8.39 -1.03
C ASN A 66 -10.57 -7.69 -2.40
N ALA A 67 -11.82 -7.62 -2.81
CA ALA A 67 -12.20 -7.06 -4.11
C ALA A 67 -11.70 -5.62 -4.31
N TRP A 68 -11.74 -4.77 -3.25
CA TRP A 68 -11.25 -3.40 -3.35
C TRP A 68 -9.73 -3.33 -3.55
N VAL A 69 -8.96 -4.07 -2.76
CA VAL A 69 -7.49 -4.11 -2.89
C VAL A 69 -7.08 -4.63 -4.27
N ARG A 70 -7.78 -5.65 -4.80
CA ARG A 70 -7.56 -6.12 -6.17
C ARG A 70 -7.85 -5.03 -7.20
N SER A 71 -8.93 -4.27 -7.01
CA SER A 71 -9.28 -3.17 -7.92
C SER A 71 -8.22 -2.07 -7.94
N VAL A 72 -7.53 -1.83 -6.82
CA VAL A 72 -6.37 -0.90 -6.80
C VAL A 72 -5.26 -1.40 -7.72
N ALA A 73 -4.89 -2.68 -7.64
CA ALA A 73 -3.89 -3.26 -8.53
C ALA A 73 -4.34 -3.23 -10.00
N ASP A 74 -5.62 -3.52 -10.28
CA ASP A 74 -6.18 -3.50 -11.64
C ASP A 74 -6.17 -2.08 -12.22
N ARG A 75 -6.47 -1.07 -11.42
CA ARG A 75 -6.44 0.35 -11.84
C ARG A 75 -5.02 0.82 -12.14
N LEU A 76 -4.02 0.41 -11.37
CA LEU A 76 -2.60 0.67 -11.67
C LEU A 76 -2.20 0.01 -13.00
N ALA A 77 -2.59 -1.25 -13.20
CA ALA A 77 -2.33 -1.96 -14.45
C ALA A 77 -3.01 -1.31 -15.66
N ALA A 78 -4.21 -0.74 -15.49
CA ALA A 78 -4.89 0.03 -16.53
C ALA A 78 -4.14 1.31 -16.92
N GLN A 79 -3.31 1.86 -16.01
CA GLN A 79 -2.40 2.98 -16.29
C GLN A 79 -1.05 2.52 -16.86
N GLY A 80 -0.91 1.25 -17.22
CA GLY A 80 0.33 0.68 -17.76
C GLY A 80 1.35 0.27 -16.69
N ILE A 81 1.01 0.32 -15.41
CA ILE A 81 1.89 0.03 -14.28
C ILE A 81 1.49 -1.32 -13.67
N PRO A 82 2.25 -2.41 -13.89
CA PRO A 82 1.94 -3.71 -13.30
C PRO A 82 1.95 -3.64 -11.77
N ALA A 83 1.02 -4.36 -11.13
CA ALA A 83 0.85 -4.31 -9.70
C ALA A 83 0.56 -5.69 -9.09
N LEU A 84 1.19 -5.97 -7.96
CA LEU A 84 1.06 -7.19 -7.18
C LEU A 84 0.45 -6.87 -5.81
N ALA A 85 -0.80 -7.26 -5.57
CA ALA A 85 -1.38 -7.18 -4.24
C ALA A 85 -1.02 -8.45 -3.45
N ILE A 86 -0.42 -8.28 -2.27
CA ILE A 86 0.09 -9.39 -1.47
C ILE A 86 -0.67 -9.52 -0.14
N PRO A 87 -0.85 -10.75 0.38
CA PRO A 87 -1.47 -10.96 1.69
C PRO A 87 -0.50 -10.58 2.82
N LEU A 88 -0.99 -9.86 3.84
CA LEU A 88 -0.22 -9.59 5.06
C LEU A 88 -0.41 -10.66 6.14
N PHE A 89 -1.38 -11.55 5.96
CA PHE A 89 -1.77 -12.57 6.95
C PHE A 89 -1.56 -13.99 6.45
N ALA A 90 -0.63 -14.22 5.53
CA ALA A 90 -0.42 -15.50 4.87
C ALA A 90 -0.15 -16.67 5.86
N ARG A 91 0.33 -16.37 7.06
CA ARG A 91 0.62 -17.39 8.10
C ARG A 91 -0.60 -17.79 8.93
N THR A 92 -1.61 -16.93 8.99
CA THR A 92 -2.80 -17.16 9.83
C THR A 92 -4.10 -17.24 9.03
N ALA A 93 -4.12 -16.65 7.84
CA ALA A 93 -5.26 -16.64 6.94
C ALA A 93 -4.80 -16.34 5.49
N PRO A 94 -4.19 -17.33 4.79
CA PRO A 94 -3.57 -17.12 3.48
C PRO A 94 -4.53 -16.63 2.38
N ASP A 95 -5.81 -16.97 2.51
CA ASP A 95 -6.85 -16.64 1.52
C ASP A 95 -7.85 -15.59 2.05
N LEU A 96 -7.44 -14.74 3.00
CA LEU A 96 -8.35 -13.79 3.64
C LEU A 96 -8.88 -12.75 2.65
N GLU A 97 -10.19 -12.75 2.47
CA GLU A 97 -10.95 -11.80 1.68
C GLU A 97 -12.20 -11.39 2.46
N LEU A 98 -12.10 -10.40 3.33
CA LEU A 98 -13.20 -9.92 4.16
C LEU A 98 -13.91 -8.74 3.50
N ALA A 99 -15.21 -8.59 3.80
CA ALA A 99 -15.97 -7.38 3.54
C ALA A 99 -15.70 -6.32 4.63
N TYR A 100 -16.51 -5.26 4.69
CA TYR A 100 -16.31 -4.14 5.62
C TYR A 100 -17.36 -4.15 6.76
N LYS A 101 -17.78 -5.34 7.21
CA LYS A 101 -18.73 -5.49 8.32
C LYS A 101 -17.99 -5.40 9.68
N PRO A 102 -18.69 -5.04 10.78
CA PRO A 102 -18.07 -5.01 12.11
C PRO A 102 -17.43 -6.35 12.54
N SER A 103 -18.06 -7.48 12.21
CA SER A 103 -17.52 -8.83 12.44
C SER A 103 -16.21 -9.07 11.71
N ASP A 104 -16.12 -8.60 10.46
CA ASP A 104 -14.95 -8.75 9.60
C ASP A 104 -13.77 -7.92 10.13
N LEU A 105 -14.06 -6.72 10.66
CA LEU A 105 -13.07 -5.89 11.31
C LEU A 105 -12.44 -6.59 12.53
N ALA A 106 -13.27 -7.24 13.37
CA ALA A 106 -12.78 -7.98 14.53
C ALA A 106 -11.89 -9.15 14.12
N GLN A 107 -12.27 -9.90 13.08
CA GLN A 107 -11.48 -11.00 12.52
C GLN A 107 -10.15 -10.49 11.96
N GLY A 108 -10.18 -9.45 11.12
CA GLY A 108 -8.97 -8.87 10.53
C GLY A 108 -8.00 -8.32 11.59
N ARG A 109 -8.51 -7.70 12.66
CA ARG A 109 -7.70 -7.25 13.80
C ARG A 109 -7.02 -8.42 14.54
N ALA A 110 -7.66 -9.57 14.66
CA ALA A 110 -7.04 -10.75 15.25
C ALA A 110 -5.81 -11.20 14.44
N HIS A 111 -5.93 -11.28 13.12
CA HIS A 111 -4.81 -11.62 12.23
C HIS A 111 -3.70 -10.55 12.25
N LYS A 112 -4.07 -9.27 12.24
CA LYS A 112 -3.12 -8.15 12.43
C LYS A 112 -2.30 -8.32 13.71
N ASN A 113 -2.95 -8.64 14.83
CA ASN A 113 -2.27 -8.75 16.13
C ASN A 113 -1.32 -9.96 16.20
N ALA A 114 -1.51 -10.97 15.35
CA ALA A 114 -0.64 -12.14 15.22
C ALA A 114 0.50 -11.93 14.19
N THR A 115 0.54 -10.79 13.51
CA THR A 115 1.51 -10.48 12.46
C THR A 115 2.67 -9.66 13.03
N THR A 116 3.89 -9.95 12.60
CA THR A 116 5.10 -9.23 13.05
C THR A 116 5.73 -8.41 11.92
N ALA A 117 6.51 -7.39 12.28
CA ALA A 117 7.26 -6.58 11.32
C ALA A 117 8.23 -7.43 10.48
N SER A 118 8.90 -8.42 11.08
CA SER A 118 9.79 -9.31 10.35
C SER A 118 9.07 -10.17 9.31
N GLN A 119 7.84 -10.60 9.61
CA GLN A 119 7.00 -11.33 8.64
C GLN A 119 6.59 -10.43 7.47
N ILE A 120 6.16 -9.19 7.75
CA ILE A 120 5.83 -8.19 6.73
C ILE A 120 7.02 -7.94 5.80
N LEU A 121 8.20 -7.66 6.38
CA LEU A 121 9.41 -7.41 5.59
C LEU A 121 9.84 -8.61 4.75
N SER A 122 9.72 -9.83 5.30
CA SER A 122 9.99 -11.07 4.55
C SER A 122 9.04 -11.23 3.36
N ASP A 123 7.74 -11.01 3.56
CA ASP A 123 6.72 -11.16 2.51
C ASP A 123 6.89 -10.10 1.41
N VAL A 124 7.16 -8.85 1.79
CA VAL A 124 7.45 -7.78 0.81
C VAL A 124 8.75 -8.06 0.06
N SER A 125 9.81 -8.54 0.73
CA SER A 125 11.06 -8.90 0.07
C SER A 125 10.88 -10.02 -0.96
N ALA A 126 10.06 -11.02 -0.65
CA ALA A 126 9.72 -12.09 -1.60
C ALA A 126 8.94 -11.54 -2.81
N ALA A 127 7.99 -10.62 -2.57
CA ALA A 127 7.24 -9.95 -3.63
C ALA A 127 8.15 -9.08 -4.52
N VAL A 128 9.10 -8.35 -3.94
CA VAL A 128 10.11 -7.58 -4.67
C VAL A 128 10.93 -8.50 -5.58
N ALA A 129 11.47 -9.60 -5.05
CA ALA A 129 12.26 -10.56 -5.83
C ALA A 129 11.43 -11.16 -6.98
N TRP A 130 10.17 -11.47 -6.73
CA TRP A 130 9.25 -11.99 -7.74
C TRP A 130 8.96 -10.97 -8.85
N LEU A 131 8.75 -9.69 -8.50
CA LEU A 131 8.54 -8.61 -9.45
C LEU A 131 9.80 -8.33 -10.28
N GLN A 132 10.98 -8.32 -9.65
CA GLN A 132 12.24 -8.08 -10.35
C GLN A 132 12.55 -9.13 -11.43
N GLN A 133 12.11 -10.39 -11.24
CA GLN A 133 12.21 -11.42 -12.27
C GLN A 133 11.32 -11.12 -13.49
N ARG A 134 10.19 -10.46 -13.33
CA ARG A 134 9.18 -10.17 -14.36
C ARG A 134 9.30 -8.77 -14.93
N CYS A 135 9.76 -7.85 -14.13
CA CYS A 135 9.95 -6.44 -14.46
C CYS A 135 11.36 -5.99 -14.07
N PRO A 136 12.43 -6.52 -14.68
CA PRO A 136 13.80 -6.34 -14.21
C PRO A 136 14.29 -4.89 -14.23
N ASN A 137 13.67 -4.03 -15.04
CA ASN A 137 14.01 -2.62 -15.15
C ASN A 137 13.06 -1.71 -14.35
N ALA A 138 12.06 -2.27 -13.71
CA ALA A 138 11.06 -1.48 -12.97
C ALA A 138 11.59 -1.03 -11.62
N ALA A 139 11.44 0.24 -11.33
CA ALA A 139 11.48 0.75 -9.96
C ALA A 139 10.25 0.22 -9.20
N ILE A 140 10.46 -0.28 -7.99
CA ILE A 140 9.39 -0.86 -7.19
C ILE A 140 8.85 0.19 -6.22
N ASP A 141 7.56 0.45 -6.35
CA ASP A 141 6.80 1.31 -5.43
C ASP A 141 5.87 0.49 -4.55
N LEU A 142 5.51 1.04 -3.39
CA LEU A 142 4.53 0.47 -2.48
C LEU A 142 3.35 1.41 -2.30
N ALA A 143 2.14 0.87 -2.28
CA ALA A 143 0.96 1.56 -1.79
C ALA A 143 0.29 0.69 -0.72
N GLY A 144 0.23 1.20 0.50
CA GLY A 144 -0.38 0.51 1.63
C GLY A 144 -1.52 1.31 2.25
N PHE A 145 -2.54 0.61 2.71
CA PHE A 145 -3.79 1.19 3.21
C PHE A 145 -4.07 0.69 4.63
N CYS A 146 -4.38 1.56 5.59
CA CYS A 146 -4.63 1.21 6.99
C CYS A 146 -3.43 0.43 7.59
N PHE A 147 -3.62 -0.83 7.98
CA PHE A 147 -2.52 -1.69 8.41
C PHE A 147 -1.48 -1.92 7.30
N GLY A 148 -1.93 -1.95 6.04
CA GLY A 148 -1.03 -1.94 4.89
C GLY A 148 -0.23 -0.65 4.76
N GLY A 149 -0.78 0.51 5.19
CA GLY A 149 -0.03 1.77 5.29
C GLY A 149 1.11 1.66 6.29
N HIS A 150 0.82 1.17 7.49
CA HIS A 150 1.85 0.86 8.49
C HIS A 150 2.91 -0.13 7.92
N ALA A 151 2.47 -1.17 7.21
CA ALA A 151 3.37 -2.12 6.56
C ALA A 151 4.22 -1.46 5.46
N ALA A 152 3.66 -0.50 4.73
CA ALA A 152 4.38 0.26 3.70
C ALA A 152 5.49 1.13 4.31
N LEU A 153 5.23 1.79 5.45
CA LEU A 153 6.26 2.51 6.19
C LEU A 153 7.40 1.58 6.64
N LEU A 154 7.06 0.39 7.18
CA LEU A 154 8.08 -0.61 7.53
C LEU A 154 8.89 -1.04 6.31
N ALA A 155 8.22 -1.36 5.21
CA ALA A 155 8.85 -1.85 3.99
C ALA A 155 9.65 -0.77 3.24
N ALA A 156 9.43 0.52 3.52
CA ALA A 156 10.26 1.60 3.01
C ALA A 156 11.75 1.50 3.44
N THR A 157 12.04 0.72 4.50
CA THR A 157 13.42 0.40 4.92
C THR A 157 14.15 -0.57 3.98
N LEU A 158 13.44 -1.26 3.10
CA LEU A 158 14.03 -2.16 2.11
C LEU A 158 14.68 -1.33 0.99
N PRO A 159 15.98 -1.54 0.69
CA PRO A 159 16.71 -0.68 -0.26
C PRO A 159 16.24 -0.78 -1.71
N GLN A 160 15.44 -1.80 -2.04
CA GLN A 160 14.85 -1.99 -3.37
C GLN A 160 13.60 -1.14 -3.59
N ILE A 161 13.03 -0.54 -2.55
CA ILE A 161 11.82 0.28 -2.66
C ILE A 161 12.20 1.71 -3.04
N ARG A 162 11.68 2.15 -4.19
CA ARG A 162 11.89 3.52 -4.67
C ARG A 162 11.03 4.51 -3.91
N HIS A 163 9.72 4.26 -3.81
CA HIS A 163 8.76 5.12 -3.13
C HIS A 163 7.71 4.28 -2.40
N SER A 164 7.46 4.63 -1.16
CA SER A 164 6.42 4.01 -0.33
C SER A 164 5.34 5.03 0.02
N PHE A 165 4.08 4.68 -0.23
CA PHE A 165 2.91 5.46 0.15
C PHE A 165 2.21 4.78 1.34
N ASP A 166 2.24 5.45 2.47
CA ASP A 166 1.49 5.09 3.68
C ASP A 166 0.20 5.89 3.72
N PHE A 167 -0.91 5.29 3.27
CA PHE A 167 -2.24 5.87 3.39
C PHE A 167 -2.86 5.46 4.72
N TYR A 168 -3.11 6.45 5.57
CA TYR A 168 -3.72 6.30 6.89
C TYR A 168 -3.20 5.12 7.72
N GLY A 169 -1.89 4.91 7.73
CA GLY A 169 -1.22 3.87 8.49
C GLY A 169 -1.26 4.13 9.99
N ALA A 170 -2.23 3.55 10.68
CA ALA A 170 -2.41 3.77 12.11
C ALA A 170 -1.36 3.02 12.96
N GLY A 171 -0.95 3.65 14.06
CA GLY A 171 -0.10 3.05 15.08
C GLY A 171 1.40 3.11 14.83
N VAL A 172 1.86 3.71 13.74
CA VAL A 172 3.31 3.82 13.42
C VAL A 172 4.10 4.57 14.50
N SER A 173 3.45 5.52 15.18
CA SER A 173 4.01 6.35 16.26
C SER A 173 4.04 5.65 17.63
N ARG A 174 3.25 4.59 17.81
CA ARG A 174 3.02 3.97 19.13
C ARG A 174 3.52 2.54 19.24
N MET A 175 3.59 1.84 18.13
CA MET A 175 3.89 0.41 18.15
C MET A 175 4.65 -0.06 16.90
N ARG A 176 5.18 -1.27 16.98
CA ARG A 176 5.66 -2.06 15.86
C ARG A 176 4.95 -3.41 15.87
N PRO A 177 4.43 -3.92 14.75
CA PRO A 177 3.87 -5.26 14.68
C PRO A 177 4.84 -6.31 15.21
N GLY A 178 4.39 -7.12 16.17
CA GLY A 178 5.23 -8.10 16.86
C GLY A 178 6.02 -7.57 18.05
N GLY A 179 5.93 -6.27 18.36
CA GLY A 179 6.55 -5.64 19.52
C GLY A 179 7.84 -4.87 19.22
N GLY A 180 8.44 -4.31 20.26
CA GLY A 180 9.61 -3.45 20.18
C GLY A 180 9.24 -1.96 20.11
N ALA A 181 10.24 -1.12 19.82
CA ALA A 181 10.08 0.33 19.69
C ALA A 181 9.14 0.68 18.49
N PRO A 182 8.48 1.85 18.53
CA PRO A 182 7.60 2.29 17.45
C PRO A 182 8.24 2.23 16.07
N SER A 183 7.42 1.99 15.03
CA SER A 183 7.92 1.85 13.66
C SER A 183 8.58 3.12 13.13
N LEU A 184 8.18 4.31 13.62
CA LEU A 184 8.84 5.58 13.26
C LEU A 184 10.32 5.63 13.59
N GLU A 185 10.81 4.85 14.56
CA GLU A 185 12.23 4.78 14.86
C GLU A 185 13.09 4.15 13.76
N LEU A 186 12.44 3.53 12.78
CA LEU A 186 13.10 2.97 11.59
C LEU A 186 13.30 3.97 10.46
N LEU A 187 12.73 5.17 10.53
CA LEU A 187 12.85 6.18 9.48
C LEU A 187 14.29 6.47 9.02
N PRO A 188 15.32 6.50 9.89
CA PRO A 188 16.71 6.67 9.45
C PRO A 188 17.21 5.57 8.49
N GLN A 189 16.54 4.41 8.43
CA GLN A 189 16.89 3.29 7.54
C GLN A 189 16.22 3.40 6.16
N VAL A 190 15.28 4.33 5.98
CA VAL A 190 14.59 4.55 4.70
C VAL A 190 15.56 5.21 3.72
N SER A 191 15.88 4.52 2.63
CA SER A 191 16.78 5.03 1.59
C SER A 191 16.03 5.65 0.39
N GLY A 192 14.84 5.17 0.09
CA GLY A 192 13.94 5.67 -0.94
C GLY A 192 13.10 6.86 -0.49
N GLN A 193 11.98 7.05 -1.16
CA GLN A 193 10.97 8.04 -0.79
C GLN A 193 9.88 7.43 0.09
N LEU A 194 9.33 8.23 1.00
CA LEU A 194 8.19 7.88 1.85
C LEU A 194 7.20 9.04 1.89
N THR A 195 5.96 8.78 1.57
CA THR A 195 4.86 9.74 1.70
C THR A 195 3.81 9.16 2.65
N CYS A 196 3.59 9.83 3.79
CA CYS A 196 2.52 9.51 4.72
C CYS A 196 1.34 10.45 4.47
N VAL A 197 0.14 9.88 4.26
CA VAL A 197 -1.08 10.63 3.99
C VAL A 197 -2.12 10.30 5.05
N CYS A 198 -2.53 11.27 5.84
CA CYS A 198 -3.47 11.12 6.94
C CYS A 198 -4.66 12.06 6.77
N GLY A 199 -5.85 11.62 7.21
CA GLY A 199 -6.99 12.51 7.37
C GLY A 199 -6.99 13.19 8.75
N SER A 200 -7.39 14.46 8.84
CA SER A 200 -7.41 15.19 10.13
C SER A 200 -8.54 14.70 11.06
N ALA A 201 -9.60 14.09 10.51
CA ALA A 201 -10.70 13.52 11.27
C ALA A 201 -10.54 12.02 11.57
N ASP A 202 -9.40 11.40 11.24
CA ASP A 202 -9.15 9.98 11.48
C ASP A 202 -9.01 9.67 12.99
N PRO A 203 -9.97 8.95 13.62
CA PRO A 203 -9.90 8.64 15.04
C PRO A 203 -8.80 7.62 15.41
N LEU A 204 -8.26 6.90 14.42
CA LEU A 204 -7.18 5.93 14.63
C LEU A 204 -5.79 6.59 14.59
N ILE A 205 -5.71 7.84 14.06
CA ILE A 205 -4.50 8.65 14.02
C ILE A 205 -4.82 10.05 14.58
N PRO A 206 -5.03 10.17 15.90
CA PRO A 206 -5.38 11.45 16.52
C PRO A 206 -4.26 12.49 16.34
N GLU A 207 -4.56 13.76 16.59
CA GLU A 207 -3.66 14.89 16.34
C GLU A 207 -2.27 14.70 16.95
N GLU A 208 -2.18 14.11 18.15
CA GLU A 208 -0.90 13.80 18.79
C GLU A 208 -0.04 12.86 17.93
N ASP A 209 -0.64 11.82 17.39
CA ASP A 209 0.06 10.87 16.50
C ASP A 209 0.46 11.54 15.19
N ARG A 210 -0.45 12.32 14.57
CA ARG A 210 -0.16 13.05 13.34
C ARG A 210 1.00 14.02 13.53
N THR A 211 1.03 14.74 14.64
CA THR A 211 2.13 15.62 15.01
C THR A 211 3.44 14.88 15.20
N THR A 212 3.38 13.71 15.86
CA THR A 212 4.55 12.84 16.07
C THR A 212 5.10 12.32 14.72
N ILE A 213 4.22 11.84 13.83
CA ILE A 213 4.60 11.37 12.48
C ILE A 213 5.28 12.50 11.70
N ARG A 214 4.65 13.68 11.64
CA ARG A 214 5.18 14.84 10.92
C ARG A 214 6.56 15.24 11.43
N SER A 215 6.72 15.31 12.75
CA SER A 215 7.97 15.67 13.39
C SER A 215 9.07 14.63 13.15
N ALA A 216 8.73 13.34 13.20
CA ALA A 216 9.68 12.26 12.97
C ALA A 216 10.19 12.25 11.51
N LEU A 217 9.28 12.44 10.53
CA LEU A 217 9.65 12.53 9.11
C LEU A 217 10.57 13.74 8.86
N ALA A 218 10.23 14.92 9.42
CA ALA A 218 11.04 16.12 9.28
C ALA A 218 12.43 15.95 9.96
N ALA A 219 12.51 15.25 11.07
CA ALA A 219 13.78 14.95 11.74
C ALA A 219 14.65 13.95 10.96
N ALA A 220 14.02 12.94 10.34
CA ALA A 220 14.72 11.92 9.54
C ALA A 220 15.14 12.45 8.15
N ASP A 221 14.42 13.39 7.60
CA ASP A 221 14.76 14.08 6.34
C ASP A 221 14.55 15.61 6.43
N PRO A 222 15.49 16.34 7.04
CA PRO A 222 15.38 17.81 7.16
C PRO A 222 15.30 18.55 5.84
N SER A 223 15.70 17.90 4.73
CA SER A 223 15.60 18.49 3.39
C SER A 223 14.18 18.41 2.81
N GLY A 224 13.34 17.52 3.31
CA GLY A 224 12.01 17.23 2.81
C GLY A 224 11.98 16.66 1.39
N LYS A 225 13.12 16.18 0.87
CA LYS A 225 13.21 15.66 -0.52
C LYS A 225 12.78 14.21 -0.66
N ARG A 226 12.91 13.43 0.42
CA ARG A 226 12.62 11.99 0.42
C ARG A 226 11.39 11.63 1.24
N MET A 227 11.13 12.37 2.31
CA MET A 227 10.03 12.07 3.22
C MET A 227 9.05 13.23 3.26
N SER A 228 7.77 12.92 3.03
CA SER A 228 6.70 13.92 3.04
C SER A 228 5.53 13.48 3.91
N TYR A 229 4.87 14.44 4.52
CA TYR A 229 3.63 14.26 5.27
C TYR A 229 2.54 15.12 4.63
N ILE A 230 1.41 14.51 4.35
CA ILE A 230 0.23 15.18 3.80
C ILE A 230 -0.93 14.95 4.76
N GLU A 231 -1.54 16.01 5.24
CA GLU A 231 -2.75 15.98 6.03
C GLU A 231 -3.91 16.51 5.19
N ILE A 232 -5.00 15.74 5.13
CA ILE A 232 -6.20 16.13 4.40
C ILE A 232 -7.25 16.52 5.44
N ASP A 233 -7.69 17.76 5.40
CA ASP A 233 -8.60 18.31 6.41
C ASP A 233 -10.01 17.71 6.33
N GLY A 234 -10.60 17.41 7.50
CA GLY A 234 -11.94 16.87 7.65
C GLY A 234 -12.14 15.42 7.19
N VAL A 235 -11.08 14.75 6.74
CA VAL A 235 -11.17 13.41 6.15
C VAL A 235 -10.93 12.31 7.20
N ASP A 236 -11.72 11.25 7.16
CA ASP A 236 -11.71 10.12 8.10
C ASP A 236 -10.83 8.96 7.58
N HIS A 237 -10.65 7.95 8.45
CA HIS A 237 -9.89 6.72 8.18
C HIS A 237 -10.48 5.91 7.01
N GLY A 238 -9.65 5.53 6.03
CA GLY A 238 -10.09 4.68 4.91
C GLY A 238 -10.66 5.45 3.73
N PHE A 239 -10.38 6.73 3.60
CA PHE A 239 -10.89 7.62 2.57
C PHE A 239 -10.60 7.16 1.12
N MET A 240 -9.61 6.32 0.90
CA MET A 240 -9.30 5.77 -0.43
C MET A 240 -10.29 4.69 -0.89
N CYS A 241 -11.03 4.08 0.05
CA CYS A 241 -11.79 2.86 -0.19
C CYS A 241 -13.26 3.15 -0.51
N GLU A 242 -13.65 3.00 -1.78
CA GLU A 242 -15.03 3.23 -2.26
C GLU A 242 -16.06 2.27 -1.62
N ALA A 243 -15.61 1.17 -1.03
CA ALA A 243 -16.49 0.21 -0.35
C ALA A 243 -16.78 0.58 1.12
N ARG A 244 -16.23 1.68 1.63
CA ARG A 244 -16.40 2.15 3.01
C ARG A 244 -17.24 3.42 3.06
N GLY A 245 -17.98 3.59 4.16
CA GLY A 245 -18.75 4.82 4.40
C GLY A 245 -17.89 6.07 4.64
N SER A 246 -16.59 5.89 4.90
CA SER A 246 -15.61 6.96 5.06
C SER A 246 -14.90 7.34 3.75
N PHE A 247 -15.33 6.80 2.60
CA PHE A 247 -14.78 7.18 1.30
C PHE A 247 -14.96 8.67 1.05
N ASP A 248 -13.89 9.32 0.63
CA ASP A 248 -13.89 10.70 0.19
C ASP A 248 -13.31 10.80 -1.21
N ALA A 249 -14.09 11.32 -2.15
CA ALA A 249 -13.75 11.32 -3.56
C ALA A 249 -12.55 12.23 -3.89
N ASP A 250 -12.49 13.41 -3.25
CA ASP A 250 -11.41 14.38 -3.49
C ASP A 250 -10.10 13.91 -2.85
N ALA A 251 -10.17 13.39 -1.62
CA ALA A 251 -9.03 12.80 -0.95
C ALA A 251 -8.49 11.57 -1.70
N SER A 252 -9.39 10.72 -2.20
CA SER A 252 -9.04 9.57 -3.04
C SER A 252 -8.38 10.01 -4.34
N ALA A 253 -8.91 11.05 -5.01
CA ALA A 253 -8.32 11.59 -6.23
C ALA A 253 -6.89 12.10 -5.99
N LEU A 254 -6.66 12.80 -4.88
CA LEU A 254 -5.31 13.22 -4.46
C LEU A 254 -4.39 12.01 -4.24
N GLY A 255 -4.87 10.99 -3.53
CA GLY A 255 -4.10 9.76 -3.31
C GLY A 255 -3.69 9.08 -4.61
N TRP A 256 -4.60 9.00 -5.59
CA TRP A 256 -4.30 8.49 -6.93
C TRP A 256 -3.30 9.36 -7.69
N GLN A 257 -3.41 10.69 -7.62
CA GLN A 257 -2.42 11.59 -8.21
C GLN A 257 -1.02 11.34 -7.66
N LEU A 258 -0.90 11.19 -6.34
CA LEU A 258 0.39 10.92 -5.69
C LEU A 258 1.01 9.61 -6.16
N MET A 259 0.22 8.54 -6.26
CA MET A 259 0.71 7.24 -6.74
C MET A 259 1.11 7.26 -8.22
N LEU A 260 0.46 8.06 -9.06
CA LEU A 260 0.68 8.08 -10.50
C LEU A 260 1.76 9.09 -10.94
N ALA A 261 2.14 10.04 -10.07
CA ALA A 261 3.25 10.97 -10.31
C ALA A 261 4.62 10.24 -10.22
#